data_9229b8a8b384067f9266e1129164d4f8
#
_entry.id   9229b8a8b384067f9266e1129164d4f8
#
_cell.length_a   1.000
_cell.length_b   1.000
_cell.length_c   1.000
_cell.angle_alpha   90.00
_cell.angle_beta   90.00
_cell.angle_gamma   90.00
#
_symmetry.space_group_name_H-M   'P 1'
#
loop_
_entity.id
_entity.type
_entity.pdbx_description
1 polymer ?
#
loop_
_entity_poly.entity_id
_entity_poly.type
_entity_poly.pdbx_seq_one_letter_code
_entity_poly.pdbx_strand_id
1 'polypeptide(L)'
;VSPLNVWSQLVSYGFWGVRALSIIGIGVHWGILQYVLGLPFMAFIAELIYFKTKDDDWMRIAKVLIKATAIVFAVGAATGTLVEFGLITVWPRVLAAVGKWLYFPMYAEVFAFIMEVLVIYMLWYGWDRLSPAARAVLTFFAFIGPWYSGAMIIAANSYMQVPTGLVPDYNAYTGQWLYAEGYPKILVAIPTSIASLLNVTTLQALGVQIKGTTSNAVLAYVPVTIVDRLVYESFAGYTLNQSVLRLVLKSGALSDPGLASTPVLTVLNAILDTTVKYYNIYTYLFQSPDFAPSLMHAIGAGLTVSGFTVMAAFGTRLMSAKDERYRKYLEKGFKFAVVFSLIVIAYEGLIAGHEMGVTVAKYQPEKFAAMEGLGVPGFTSVAELFHTSAIEKLLAYGTLNAYLPNYGYLLGHYSSWGNISSSLGVPGTSTYLPPLIVDYTYYAMVIIGVALGIYALILTGYVAAGRASRVHRVWMYLLIPAAALAQFASYMGWATREMGRLPWVVYGIMTLSDTVTVNQPPAWGVALYSVFYVLLGLALIYTVYRFLWVPSRAERLEEVT
;
A
#
# COMPACT_ATOMS: atom_id res chain seq x y z
N VAL A 1 -0.25 28.80 13.47
CA VAL A 1 -0.82 27.48 13.78
C VAL A 1 0.35 26.62 14.22
N SER A 2 0.34 26.17 15.48
CA SER A 2 1.41 25.28 15.96
C SER A 2 1.44 24.03 15.09
N PRO A 3 2.56 23.72 14.41
CA PRO A 3 2.66 22.52 13.55
C PRO A 3 2.57 21.22 14.35
N LEU A 4 2.58 21.34 15.66
CA LEU A 4 2.65 20.23 16.59
C LEU A 4 1.31 19.53 16.88
N ASN A 5 0.20 20.00 16.35
CA ASN A 5 -1.03 19.29 16.54
C ASN A 5 -1.28 18.31 15.38
N VAL A 6 -0.52 17.21 15.40
CA VAL A 6 -0.69 16.08 14.48
C VAL A 6 -2.16 15.63 14.43
N TRP A 7 -2.86 15.67 15.58
CA TRP A 7 -4.28 15.38 15.67
C TRP A 7 -5.14 16.40 14.94
N SER A 8 -4.79 17.70 15.01
CA SER A 8 -5.55 18.72 14.26
C SER A 8 -5.34 18.59 12.75
N GLN A 9 -4.18 18.13 12.30
CA GLN A 9 -3.95 17.81 10.88
C GLN A 9 -4.81 16.62 10.45
N LEU A 10 -4.81 15.52 11.19
CA LEU A 10 -5.65 14.36 10.91
C LEU A 10 -7.15 14.72 10.90
N VAL A 11 -7.59 15.55 11.83
CA VAL A 11 -8.99 16.03 11.89
C VAL A 11 -9.30 16.93 10.70
N SER A 12 -8.37 17.79 10.27
CA SER A 12 -8.56 18.66 9.10
C SER A 12 -8.72 17.87 7.79
N TYR A 13 -8.11 16.68 7.71
CA TYR A 13 -8.33 15.75 6.59
C TYR A 13 -9.67 14.99 6.68
N GLY A 14 -10.50 15.25 7.69
CA GLY A 14 -11.83 14.65 7.85
C GLY A 14 -11.80 13.15 8.12
N PHE A 15 -11.09 12.76 9.17
CA PHE A 15 -10.91 11.37 9.60
C PHE A 15 -12.23 10.65 9.94
N TRP A 16 -13.29 11.40 10.26
CA TRP A 16 -14.58 10.85 10.70
C TRP A 16 -15.60 10.78 9.57
N GLY A 17 -16.59 9.92 9.73
CA GLY A 17 -17.67 9.71 8.74
C GLY A 17 -17.30 8.70 7.67
N VAL A 18 -17.61 9.00 6.41
CA VAL A 18 -17.40 8.10 5.25
C VAL A 18 -15.94 7.63 5.14
N ARG A 19 -14.98 8.49 5.46
CA ARG A 19 -13.54 8.15 5.40
C ARG A 19 -13.15 7.12 6.44
N ALA A 20 -13.74 7.19 7.65
CA ALA A 20 -13.51 6.19 8.69
C ALA A 20 -13.93 4.79 8.23
N LEU A 21 -15.00 4.66 7.45
CA LEU A 21 -15.43 3.38 6.89
C LEU A 21 -14.36 2.75 6.02
N SER A 22 -13.73 3.54 5.12
CA SER A 22 -12.64 3.05 4.28
C SER A 22 -11.41 2.67 5.09
N ILE A 23 -11.01 3.50 6.06
CA ILE A 23 -9.83 3.24 6.89
C ILE A 23 -10.00 1.97 7.71
N ILE A 24 -11.16 1.78 8.35
CA ILE A 24 -11.45 0.59 9.16
C ILE A 24 -11.53 -0.65 8.27
N GLY A 25 -12.29 -0.57 7.17
CA GLY A 25 -12.47 -1.69 6.25
C GLY A 25 -11.16 -2.18 5.64
N ILE A 26 -10.43 -1.27 5.01
CA ILE A 26 -9.15 -1.59 4.38
C ILE A 26 -8.11 -2.01 5.44
N GLY A 27 -8.08 -1.35 6.61
CA GLY A 27 -7.16 -1.67 7.69
C GLY A 27 -7.34 -3.10 8.21
N VAL A 28 -8.57 -3.52 8.51
CA VAL A 28 -8.85 -4.89 8.95
C VAL A 28 -8.52 -5.89 7.85
N HIS A 29 -8.94 -5.61 6.62
CA HIS A 29 -8.63 -6.46 5.46
C HIS A 29 -7.12 -6.60 5.25
N TRP A 30 -6.35 -5.50 5.34
CA TRP A 30 -4.89 -5.52 5.26
C TRP A 30 -4.25 -6.47 6.28
N GLY A 31 -4.71 -6.44 7.54
CA GLY A 31 -4.23 -7.35 8.57
C GLY A 31 -4.47 -8.84 8.26
N ILE A 32 -5.59 -9.15 7.61
CA ILE A 32 -5.96 -10.50 7.20
C ILE A 32 -5.08 -10.97 6.03
N LEU A 33 -4.85 -10.10 5.04
CA LEU A 33 -4.06 -10.41 3.84
C LEU A 33 -2.65 -10.89 4.17
N GLN A 34 -2.02 -10.40 5.24
CA GLN A 34 -0.66 -10.82 5.63
C GLN A 34 -0.56 -12.34 5.81
N TYR A 35 -1.58 -12.95 6.37
CA TYR A 35 -1.61 -14.41 6.59
C TYR A 35 -1.96 -15.18 5.32
N VAL A 36 -2.83 -14.64 4.48
CA VAL A 36 -3.19 -15.26 3.19
C VAL A 36 -2.03 -15.23 2.19
N LEU A 37 -1.18 -14.20 2.28
CA LEU A 37 0.03 -14.11 1.45
C LEU A 37 1.15 -15.06 1.92
N GLY A 38 1.30 -15.28 3.23
CA GLY A 38 2.47 -15.99 3.76
C GLY A 38 2.24 -17.45 4.15
N LEU A 39 1.14 -17.77 4.85
CA LEU A 39 0.91 -19.14 5.33
C LEU A 39 0.89 -20.20 4.22
N PRO A 40 0.17 -20.00 3.09
CA PRO A 40 0.15 -21.01 2.02
C PRO A 40 1.50 -21.14 1.32
N PHE A 41 2.31 -20.09 1.25
CA PHE A 41 3.67 -20.18 0.73
C PHE A 41 4.57 -21.01 1.64
N MET A 42 4.49 -20.81 2.96
CA MET A 42 5.19 -21.66 3.93
C MET A 42 4.72 -23.11 3.85
N ALA A 43 3.41 -23.34 3.65
CA ALA A 43 2.84 -24.67 3.46
C ALA A 43 3.38 -25.35 2.17
N PHE A 44 3.48 -24.59 1.09
CA PHE A 44 4.05 -25.08 -0.15
C PHE A 44 5.51 -25.53 0.00
N ILE A 45 6.34 -24.73 0.70
CA ILE A 45 7.72 -25.13 1.00
C ILE A 45 7.75 -26.42 1.84
N ALA A 46 6.90 -26.54 2.85
CA ALA A 46 6.81 -27.74 3.67
C ALA A 46 6.37 -28.98 2.84
N GLU A 47 5.41 -28.85 1.92
CA GLU A 47 5.02 -29.91 0.99
C GLU A 47 6.16 -30.30 0.03
N LEU A 48 6.94 -29.35 -0.46
CA LEU A 48 8.11 -29.65 -1.30
C LEU A 48 9.18 -30.43 -0.53
N ILE A 49 9.41 -30.07 0.74
CA ILE A 49 10.34 -30.81 1.60
C ILE A 49 9.80 -32.22 1.88
N TYR A 50 8.52 -32.37 2.18
CA TYR A 50 7.87 -33.66 2.33
C TYR A 50 8.00 -34.49 1.06
N PHE A 51 7.74 -33.90 -0.11
CA PHE A 51 7.84 -34.61 -1.40
C PHE A 51 9.23 -35.24 -1.62
N LYS A 52 10.29 -34.53 -1.19
CA LYS A 52 11.67 -35.01 -1.30
C LYS A 52 12.07 -35.98 -0.20
N THR A 53 11.71 -35.71 1.06
CA THR A 53 12.22 -36.44 2.23
C THR A 53 11.33 -37.59 2.69
N LYS A 54 10.03 -37.54 2.33
CA LYS A 54 8.97 -38.45 2.82
C LYS A 54 8.81 -38.43 4.34
N ASP A 55 9.25 -37.35 5.00
CA ASP A 55 9.13 -37.16 6.43
C ASP A 55 7.76 -36.54 6.76
N ASP A 56 6.88 -37.33 7.37
CA ASP A 56 5.49 -36.99 7.66
C ASP A 56 5.30 -35.73 8.51
N ASP A 57 6.31 -35.34 9.29
CA ASP A 57 6.22 -34.10 10.05
C ASP A 57 6.05 -32.87 9.16
N TRP A 58 6.69 -32.86 7.97
CA TRP A 58 6.55 -31.77 7.01
C TRP A 58 5.14 -31.72 6.40
N MET A 59 4.55 -32.88 6.12
CA MET A 59 3.17 -32.94 5.67
C MET A 59 2.20 -32.42 6.77
N ARG A 60 2.47 -32.74 8.04
CA ARG A 60 1.65 -32.23 9.16
C ARG A 60 1.79 -30.72 9.32
N ILE A 61 3.01 -30.20 9.21
CA ILE A 61 3.26 -28.74 9.22
C ILE A 61 2.46 -28.08 8.09
N ALA A 62 2.57 -28.57 6.85
CA ALA A 62 1.82 -28.03 5.72
C ALA A 62 0.31 -28.07 5.95
N LYS A 63 -0.23 -29.19 6.47
CA LYS A 63 -1.66 -29.36 6.78
C LYS A 63 -2.16 -28.32 7.79
N VAL A 64 -1.38 -28.03 8.83
CA VAL A 64 -1.73 -27.03 9.85
C VAL A 64 -1.78 -25.64 9.22
N LEU A 65 -0.78 -25.29 8.43
CA LEU A 65 -0.70 -23.98 7.76
C LEU A 65 -1.84 -23.79 6.75
N ILE A 66 -2.17 -24.81 5.95
CA ILE A 66 -3.30 -24.74 5.00
C ILE A 66 -4.64 -24.64 5.72
N LYS A 67 -4.82 -25.35 6.85
CA LYS A 67 -6.05 -25.21 7.64
C LYS A 67 -6.21 -23.80 8.22
N ALA A 68 -5.13 -23.22 8.74
CA ALA A 68 -5.14 -21.82 9.16
C ALA A 68 -5.47 -20.88 7.99
N THR A 69 -4.81 -21.08 6.84
CA THR A 69 -5.06 -20.32 5.61
C THR A 69 -6.54 -20.37 5.20
N ALA A 70 -7.15 -21.55 5.19
CA ALA A 70 -8.52 -21.71 4.71
C ALA A 70 -9.53 -20.86 5.49
N ILE A 71 -9.38 -20.78 6.80
CA ILE A 71 -10.31 -19.99 7.63
C ILE A 71 -9.97 -18.50 7.55
N VAL A 72 -8.68 -18.15 7.58
CA VAL A 72 -8.25 -16.75 7.39
C VAL A 72 -8.71 -16.24 6.03
N PHE A 73 -8.60 -17.07 5.00
CA PHE A 73 -9.11 -16.76 3.66
C PHE A 73 -10.62 -16.51 3.65
N ALA A 74 -11.42 -17.34 4.34
CA ALA A 74 -12.88 -17.14 4.40
C ALA A 74 -13.26 -15.78 5.02
N VAL A 75 -12.56 -15.36 6.08
CA VAL A 75 -12.73 -14.02 6.67
C VAL A 75 -12.20 -12.94 5.74
N GLY A 76 -11.07 -13.19 5.09
CA GLY A 76 -10.46 -12.29 4.11
C GLY A 76 -11.35 -12.03 2.90
N ALA A 77 -11.96 -13.07 2.35
CA ALA A 77 -12.89 -12.98 1.24
C ALA A 77 -14.11 -12.10 1.59
N ALA A 78 -14.70 -12.30 2.78
CA ALA A 78 -15.81 -11.47 3.22
C ALA A 78 -15.44 -10.00 3.39
N THR A 79 -14.26 -9.72 3.97
CA THR A 79 -13.78 -8.34 4.16
C THR A 79 -13.35 -7.70 2.83
N GLY A 80 -12.74 -8.45 1.90
CA GLY A 80 -12.35 -7.98 0.58
C GLY A 80 -13.54 -7.52 -0.24
N THR A 81 -14.57 -8.34 -0.34
CA THR A 81 -15.82 -8.00 -1.02
C THR A 81 -16.44 -6.72 -0.43
N LEU A 82 -16.46 -6.58 0.91
CA LEU A 82 -16.97 -5.37 1.54
C LEU A 82 -16.10 -4.13 1.27
N VAL A 83 -14.78 -4.30 1.14
CA VAL A 83 -13.87 -3.21 0.74
C VAL A 83 -14.15 -2.75 -0.68
N GLU A 84 -14.32 -3.67 -1.63
CA GLU A 84 -14.64 -3.33 -3.02
C GLU A 84 -15.99 -2.58 -3.14
N PHE A 85 -17.04 -3.07 -2.51
CA PHE A 85 -18.32 -2.36 -2.44
C PHE A 85 -18.17 -1.02 -1.71
N GLY A 86 -17.34 -0.95 -0.68
CA GLY A 86 -17.00 0.29 0.02
C GLY A 86 -16.32 1.31 -0.91
N LEU A 87 -15.39 0.88 -1.75
CA LEU A 87 -14.75 1.76 -2.74
C LEU A 87 -15.77 2.35 -3.72
N ILE A 88 -16.69 1.54 -4.22
CA ILE A 88 -17.73 2.00 -5.15
C ILE A 88 -18.67 3.01 -4.47
N THR A 89 -19.06 2.78 -3.24
CA THR A 89 -20.06 3.61 -2.53
C THR A 89 -19.45 4.86 -1.88
N VAL A 90 -18.23 4.77 -1.37
CA VAL A 90 -17.54 5.86 -0.68
C VAL A 90 -16.78 6.77 -1.65
N TRP A 91 -16.23 6.20 -2.74
CA TRP A 91 -15.39 6.87 -3.72
C TRP A 91 -15.93 6.80 -5.15
N PRO A 92 -17.22 7.08 -5.40
CA PRO A 92 -17.82 6.90 -6.73
C PRO A 92 -17.17 7.75 -7.80
N ARG A 93 -16.63 8.92 -7.43
CA ARG A 93 -16.00 9.85 -8.37
C ARG A 93 -14.62 9.38 -8.82
N VAL A 94 -13.89 8.63 -7.98
CA VAL A 94 -12.65 7.95 -8.41
C VAL A 94 -12.96 6.99 -9.54
N LEU A 95 -13.98 6.15 -9.37
CA LEU A 95 -14.36 5.18 -10.40
C LEU A 95 -14.89 5.87 -11.66
N ALA A 96 -15.61 6.99 -11.53
CA ALA A 96 -16.06 7.75 -12.69
C ALA A 96 -14.89 8.32 -13.50
N ALA A 97 -13.84 8.80 -12.83
CA ALA A 97 -12.69 9.42 -13.48
C ALA A 97 -11.67 8.41 -14.02
N VAL A 98 -11.32 7.42 -13.21
CA VAL A 98 -10.22 6.47 -13.52
C VAL A 98 -10.68 5.02 -13.66
N GLY A 99 -11.99 4.76 -13.63
CA GLY A 99 -12.57 3.41 -13.64
C GLY A 99 -12.18 2.61 -14.88
N LYS A 100 -12.00 3.25 -16.04
CA LYS A 100 -11.54 2.57 -17.26
C LYS A 100 -10.23 1.79 -17.04
N TRP A 101 -9.37 2.25 -16.13
CA TRP A 101 -8.10 1.60 -15.80
C TRP A 101 -8.23 0.69 -14.60
N LEU A 102 -9.03 1.08 -13.60
CA LEU A 102 -9.21 0.32 -12.37
C LEU A 102 -10.09 -0.93 -12.56
N TYR A 103 -11.02 -0.93 -13.51
CA TYR A 103 -11.90 -2.07 -13.73
C TYR A 103 -11.14 -3.34 -14.17
N PHE A 104 -10.07 -3.22 -14.95
CA PHE A 104 -9.32 -4.40 -15.38
C PHE A 104 -8.73 -5.20 -14.21
N PRO A 105 -7.96 -4.61 -13.28
CA PRO A 105 -7.47 -5.36 -12.13
C PRO A 105 -8.58 -5.89 -11.23
N MET A 106 -9.68 -5.15 -11.05
CA MET A 106 -10.83 -5.64 -10.27
C MET A 106 -11.48 -6.87 -10.91
N TYR A 107 -11.70 -6.87 -12.24
CA TYR A 107 -12.21 -8.07 -12.92
C TYR A 107 -11.22 -9.23 -12.91
N ALA A 108 -9.93 -8.95 -13.06
CA ALA A 108 -8.90 -9.97 -12.99
C ALA A 108 -8.81 -10.63 -11.61
N GLU A 109 -9.06 -9.87 -10.55
CA GLU A 109 -9.12 -10.35 -9.17
C GLU A 109 -10.26 -11.36 -8.96
N VAL A 110 -11.43 -11.16 -9.59
CA VAL A 110 -12.55 -12.10 -9.50
C VAL A 110 -12.14 -13.51 -9.96
N PHE A 111 -11.33 -13.63 -11.00
CA PHE A 111 -10.83 -14.93 -11.46
C PHE A 111 -9.87 -15.56 -10.44
N ALA A 112 -8.98 -14.75 -9.85
CA ALA A 112 -8.11 -15.22 -8.77
C ALA A 112 -8.93 -15.73 -7.59
N PHE A 113 -9.93 -14.99 -7.17
CA PHE A 113 -10.83 -15.34 -6.07
C PHE A 113 -11.56 -16.67 -6.31
N ILE A 114 -12.11 -16.89 -7.52
CA ILE A 114 -12.74 -18.16 -7.88
C ILE A 114 -11.73 -19.32 -7.78
N MET A 115 -10.53 -19.15 -8.32
CA MET A 115 -9.46 -20.14 -8.24
C MET A 115 -9.09 -20.45 -6.78
N GLU A 116 -8.92 -19.43 -5.95
CA GLU A 116 -8.57 -19.55 -4.53
C GLU A 116 -9.64 -20.35 -3.76
N VAL A 117 -10.92 -20.03 -3.96
CA VAL A 117 -12.03 -20.74 -3.33
C VAL A 117 -11.98 -22.23 -3.68
N LEU A 118 -11.82 -22.56 -4.97
CA LEU A 118 -11.77 -23.94 -5.44
C LEU A 118 -10.57 -24.69 -4.85
N VAL A 119 -9.39 -24.08 -4.90
CA VAL A 119 -8.14 -24.69 -4.39
C VAL A 119 -8.21 -24.91 -2.88
N ILE A 120 -8.63 -23.92 -2.12
CA ILE A 120 -8.77 -24.02 -0.66
C ILE A 120 -9.81 -25.08 -0.28
N TYR A 121 -10.94 -25.13 -1.00
CA TYR A 121 -11.96 -26.16 -0.79
C TYR A 121 -11.40 -27.57 -1.04
N MET A 122 -10.68 -27.77 -2.16
CA MET A 122 -10.05 -29.05 -2.47
C MET A 122 -9.01 -29.47 -1.43
N LEU A 123 -8.20 -28.54 -0.95
CA LEU A 123 -7.22 -28.81 0.11
C LEU A 123 -7.88 -29.09 1.46
N TRP A 124 -8.95 -28.37 1.80
CA TRP A 124 -9.63 -28.56 3.09
C TRP A 124 -10.30 -29.94 3.22
N TYR A 125 -11.06 -30.34 2.21
CA TYR A 125 -11.82 -31.61 2.23
C TYR A 125 -11.09 -32.80 1.66
N GLY A 126 -10.13 -32.56 0.74
CA GLY A 126 -9.44 -33.60 0.00
C GLY A 126 -8.07 -34.00 0.57
N TRP A 127 -7.53 -33.30 1.57
CA TRP A 127 -6.14 -33.41 2.00
C TRP A 127 -5.63 -34.86 2.14
N ASP A 128 -6.39 -35.70 2.86
CA ASP A 128 -6.00 -37.09 3.17
C ASP A 128 -6.25 -38.06 2.00
N ARG A 129 -6.96 -37.62 0.95
CA ARG A 129 -7.25 -38.40 -0.28
C ARG A 129 -6.37 -38.02 -1.46
N LEU A 130 -5.72 -36.87 -1.38
CA LEU A 130 -4.86 -36.33 -2.44
C LEU A 130 -3.49 -37.01 -2.40
N SER A 131 -2.94 -37.31 -3.58
CA SER A 131 -1.55 -37.72 -3.70
C SER A 131 -0.59 -36.59 -3.29
N PRO A 132 0.64 -36.88 -2.84
CA PRO A 132 1.62 -35.84 -2.51
C PRO A 132 1.88 -34.84 -3.64
N ALA A 133 1.90 -35.30 -4.89
CA ALA A 133 2.06 -34.42 -6.04
C ALA A 133 0.85 -33.49 -6.23
N ALA A 134 -0.37 -34.01 -6.07
CA ALA A 134 -1.59 -33.21 -6.17
C ALA A 134 -1.65 -32.15 -5.06
N ARG A 135 -1.26 -32.49 -3.81
CA ARG A 135 -1.17 -31.52 -2.72
C ARG A 135 -0.14 -30.43 -3.01
N ALA A 136 1.05 -30.79 -3.49
CA ALA A 136 2.07 -29.80 -3.84
C ALA A 136 1.59 -28.84 -4.94
N VAL A 137 0.90 -29.34 -5.98
CA VAL A 137 0.31 -28.50 -7.02
C VAL A 137 -0.79 -27.59 -6.46
N LEU A 138 -1.68 -28.12 -5.64
CA LEU A 138 -2.75 -27.31 -5.06
C LEU A 138 -2.21 -26.28 -4.06
N THR A 139 -1.21 -26.61 -3.25
CA THR A 139 -0.58 -25.62 -2.35
C THR A 139 0.20 -24.55 -3.12
N PHE A 140 0.75 -24.88 -4.30
CA PHE A 140 1.30 -23.88 -5.22
C PHE A 140 0.21 -22.88 -5.64
N PHE A 141 -0.94 -23.35 -6.09
CA PHE A 141 -2.04 -22.46 -6.46
C PHE A 141 -2.64 -21.72 -5.26
N ALA A 142 -2.59 -22.30 -4.05
CA ALA A 142 -3.06 -21.65 -2.83
C ALA A 142 -2.27 -20.40 -2.44
N PHE A 143 -0.98 -20.26 -2.83
CA PHE A 143 -0.23 -19.03 -2.60
C PHE A 143 -0.15 -18.14 -3.84
N ILE A 144 -0.10 -18.71 -5.04
CA ILE A 144 -0.02 -17.93 -6.27
C ILE A 144 -1.33 -17.14 -6.52
N GLY A 145 -2.48 -17.69 -6.14
CA GLY A 145 -3.76 -16.99 -6.22
C GLY A 145 -3.75 -15.65 -5.48
N PRO A 146 -3.55 -15.65 -4.15
CA PRO A 146 -3.44 -14.42 -3.37
C PRO A 146 -2.34 -13.45 -3.83
N TRP A 147 -1.20 -13.97 -4.32
CA TRP A 147 -0.15 -13.11 -4.86
C TRP A 147 -0.58 -12.44 -6.16
N TYR A 148 -1.31 -13.17 -7.03
CA TYR A 148 -1.88 -12.60 -8.24
C TYR A 148 -2.98 -11.58 -7.95
N SER A 149 -3.93 -11.91 -7.06
CA SER A 149 -4.96 -10.98 -6.57
C SER A 149 -4.32 -9.72 -5.99
N GLY A 150 -3.35 -9.89 -5.09
CA GLY A 150 -2.57 -8.79 -4.53
C GLY A 150 -1.87 -7.95 -5.60
N ALA A 151 -1.29 -8.58 -6.64
CA ALA A 151 -0.66 -7.85 -7.73
C ALA A 151 -1.65 -6.98 -8.52
N MET A 152 -2.88 -7.45 -8.73
CA MET A 152 -3.91 -6.67 -9.43
C MET A 152 -4.31 -5.43 -8.62
N ILE A 153 -4.58 -5.58 -7.33
CA ILE A 153 -4.93 -4.45 -6.44
C ILE A 153 -3.74 -3.51 -6.24
N ILE A 154 -2.52 -4.04 -6.08
CA ILE A 154 -1.31 -3.22 -5.98
C ILE A 154 -1.06 -2.44 -7.28
N ALA A 155 -1.35 -2.99 -8.46
CA ALA A 155 -1.24 -2.24 -9.71
C ALA A 155 -2.15 -1.01 -9.72
N ALA A 156 -3.40 -1.17 -9.30
CA ALA A 156 -4.34 -0.05 -9.15
C ALA A 156 -3.86 0.97 -8.11
N ASN A 157 -3.46 0.51 -6.92
CA ASN A 157 -2.97 1.38 -5.86
C ASN A 157 -1.67 2.08 -6.25
N SER A 158 -0.75 1.41 -6.93
CA SER A 158 0.51 1.99 -7.40
C SER A 158 0.30 3.08 -8.45
N TYR A 159 -0.68 2.92 -9.34
CA TYR A 159 -1.09 3.99 -10.22
C TYR A 159 -1.62 5.20 -9.43
N MET A 160 -2.38 4.96 -8.35
CA MET A 160 -2.85 6.05 -7.49
C MET A 160 -1.71 6.73 -6.73
N GLN A 161 -0.64 6.00 -6.37
CA GLN A 161 0.54 6.56 -5.71
C GLN A 161 1.43 7.34 -6.68
N VAL A 162 1.76 6.74 -7.82
CA VAL A 162 2.62 7.33 -8.85
C VAL A 162 1.97 7.08 -10.22
N PRO A 163 1.10 7.97 -10.67
CA PRO A 163 0.49 7.87 -12.00
C PRO A 163 1.56 7.78 -13.08
N THR A 164 1.32 6.94 -14.09
CA THR A 164 2.24 6.83 -15.22
C THR A 164 2.38 8.20 -15.92
N GLY A 165 3.63 8.60 -16.18
CA GLY A 165 3.94 9.92 -16.76
C GLY A 165 4.21 11.02 -15.73
N LEU A 166 4.11 10.74 -14.43
CA LEU A 166 4.52 11.67 -13.37
C LEU A 166 5.98 12.05 -13.53
N VAL A 167 6.28 13.35 -13.55
CA VAL A 167 7.64 13.89 -13.65
C VAL A 167 8.07 14.38 -12.28
N PRO A 168 9.14 13.82 -11.70
CA PRO A 168 9.67 14.27 -10.42
C PRO A 168 9.97 15.78 -10.43
N ASP A 169 9.70 16.45 -9.34
CA ASP A 169 9.87 17.91 -9.20
C ASP A 169 11.01 18.31 -8.25
N TYR A 170 11.73 17.34 -7.70
CA TYR A 170 12.86 17.57 -6.81
C TYR A 170 14.17 17.03 -7.39
N ASN A 171 15.23 17.82 -7.34
CA ASN A 171 16.57 17.41 -7.69
C ASN A 171 17.42 17.22 -6.42
N ALA A 172 17.63 15.98 -6.02
CA ALA A 172 18.39 15.64 -4.83
C ALA A 172 19.88 16.02 -4.89
N TYR A 173 20.44 16.20 -6.08
CA TYR A 173 21.86 16.57 -6.23
C TYR A 173 22.10 18.07 -6.10
N THR A 174 21.08 18.90 -6.33
CA THR A 174 21.15 20.36 -6.16
C THR A 174 20.36 20.85 -4.96
N GLY A 175 19.48 20.00 -4.38
CA GLY A 175 18.58 20.37 -3.30
C GLY A 175 17.45 21.32 -3.74
N GLN A 176 17.19 21.41 -5.04
CA GLN A 176 16.24 22.36 -5.60
C GLN A 176 14.95 21.69 -6.08
N TRP A 177 13.84 22.36 -5.83
CA TRP A 177 12.56 22.03 -6.46
C TRP A 177 12.57 22.56 -7.90
N LEU A 178 12.22 21.68 -8.85
CA LEU A 178 12.40 21.96 -10.29
C LEU A 178 11.35 22.91 -10.85
N TYR A 179 10.20 23.02 -10.18
CA TYR A 179 9.10 23.88 -10.62
C TYR A 179 8.82 24.95 -9.59
N ALA A 180 8.79 26.20 -10.05
CA ALA A 180 8.55 27.36 -9.19
C ALA A 180 7.17 27.30 -8.50
N GLU A 181 6.22 26.60 -9.11
CA GLU A 181 4.89 26.38 -8.57
C GLU A 181 4.86 25.26 -7.50
N GLY A 182 5.96 24.53 -7.31
CA GLY A 182 6.11 23.51 -6.25
C GLY A 182 5.27 22.26 -6.44
N TYR A 183 4.84 21.93 -7.67
CA TYR A 183 4.04 20.74 -7.95
C TYR A 183 4.61 19.94 -9.12
N PRO A 184 4.52 18.59 -9.06
CA PRO A 184 4.92 17.75 -10.16
C PRO A 184 4.07 18.02 -11.41
N LYS A 185 4.57 17.58 -12.56
CA LYS A 185 3.88 17.63 -13.84
C LYS A 185 3.56 16.24 -14.32
N ILE A 186 2.45 16.11 -15.07
CA ILE A 186 2.06 14.86 -15.70
C ILE A 186 2.22 15.01 -17.21
N LEU A 187 2.89 14.04 -17.83
CA LEU A 187 2.93 13.94 -19.28
C LEU A 187 1.59 13.43 -19.81
N VAL A 188 0.93 14.26 -20.56
CA VAL A 188 -0.36 13.95 -21.18
C VAL A 188 -0.26 14.08 -22.71
N ALA A 189 -1.09 13.35 -23.42
CA ALA A 189 -1.28 13.50 -24.85
C ALA A 189 -2.64 14.17 -25.09
N ILE A 190 -2.63 15.42 -25.49
CA ILE A 190 -3.84 16.21 -25.76
C ILE A 190 -4.19 16.02 -27.25
N PRO A 191 -5.39 15.54 -27.62
CA PRO A 191 -5.79 15.43 -29.01
C PRO A 191 -5.62 16.75 -29.74
N THR A 192 -5.16 16.71 -30.98
CA THR A 192 -4.94 17.91 -31.79
C THR A 192 -6.25 18.72 -31.94
N SER A 193 -7.39 18.03 -32.00
CA SER A 193 -8.72 18.66 -32.05
C SER A 193 -9.07 19.46 -30.79
N ILE A 194 -8.56 19.04 -29.62
CA ILE A 194 -8.76 19.74 -28.36
C ILE A 194 -7.64 20.77 -28.13
N ALA A 195 -6.39 20.42 -28.45
CA ALA A 195 -5.27 21.35 -28.36
C ALA A 195 -5.50 22.60 -29.27
N SER A 196 -6.13 22.43 -30.42
CA SER A 196 -6.50 23.56 -31.32
C SER A 196 -7.54 24.50 -30.72
N LEU A 197 -8.45 23.98 -29.87
CA LEU A 197 -9.41 24.80 -29.15
C LEU A 197 -8.76 25.67 -28.07
N LEU A 198 -7.67 25.18 -27.49
CA LEU A 198 -6.94 25.84 -26.40
C LEU A 198 -5.74 26.67 -26.87
N ASN A 199 -5.47 26.76 -28.14
CA ASN A 199 -4.32 27.50 -28.70
C ASN A 199 -2.98 27.30 -27.89
N VAL A 200 -1.86 27.22 -28.55
CA VAL A 200 -0.54 26.96 -27.92
C VAL A 200 -0.15 28.04 -26.91
N THR A 201 -0.43 29.29 -27.20
CA THR A 201 -0.12 30.42 -26.30
C THR A 201 -0.90 30.33 -24.99
N THR A 202 -2.13 29.84 -25.02
CA THR A 202 -2.96 29.60 -23.84
C THR A 202 -2.43 28.44 -22.98
N LEU A 203 -2.04 27.34 -23.62
CA LEU A 203 -1.46 26.21 -22.91
C LEU A 203 -0.17 26.64 -22.19
N GLN A 204 0.68 27.43 -22.85
CA GLN A 204 1.89 27.97 -22.25
C GLN A 204 1.62 28.93 -21.07
N ALA A 205 0.59 29.76 -21.19
CA ALA A 205 0.15 30.67 -20.12
C ALA A 205 -0.37 29.91 -18.88
N LEU A 206 -0.84 28.67 -19.05
CA LEU A 206 -1.23 27.74 -17.99
C LEU A 206 -0.04 26.97 -17.39
N GLY A 207 1.19 27.28 -17.79
CA GLY A 207 2.38 26.53 -17.36
C GLY A 207 2.51 25.16 -18.04
N VAL A 208 1.70 24.87 -19.06
CA VAL A 208 1.80 23.66 -19.87
C VAL A 208 3.01 23.75 -20.78
N GLN A 209 3.91 22.77 -20.67
CA GLN A 209 5.12 22.72 -21.50
C GLN A 209 4.93 21.69 -22.61
N ILE A 210 4.94 22.15 -23.85
CA ILE A 210 4.81 21.26 -25.02
C ILE A 210 6.13 20.50 -25.18
N LYS A 211 6.05 19.17 -25.15
CA LYS A 211 7.17 18.27 -25.39
C LYS A 211 7.36 17.95 -26.87
N GLY A 212 6.27 17.88 -27.61
CA GLY A 212 6.27 17.55 -29.04
C GLY A 212 4.86 17.39 -29.58
N THR A 213 4.76 17.25 -30.91
CA THR A 213 3.49 17.09 -31.61
C THR A 213 3.56 15.81 -32.46
N THR A 214 2.51 15.00 -32.41
CA THR A 214 2.28 13.87 -33.32
C THR A 214 1.18 14.23 -34.29
N SER A 215 0.88 13.38 -35.26
CA SER A 215 -0.20 13.60 -36.23
C SER A 215 -1.58 13.81 -35.56
N ASN A 216 -1.80 13.23 -34.40
CA ASN A 216 -3.12 13.17 -33.74
C ASN A 216 -3.13 13.79 -32.33
N ALA A 217 -1.99 14.15 -31.75
CA ALA A 217 -1.91 14.66 -30.40
C ALA A 217 -0.71 15.59 -30.16
N VAL A 218 -0.90 16.53 -29.24
CA VAL A 218 0.17 17.35 -28.66
C VAL A 218 0.60 16.69 -27.35
N LEU A 219 1.87 16.32 -27.24
CA LEU A 219 2.45 15.83 -26.00
C LEU A 219 2.86 17.02 -25.14
N ALA A 220 2.34 17.06 -23.94
CA ALA A 220 2.58 18.18 -23.03
C ALA A 220 2.76 17.74 -21.58
N TYR A 221 3.62 18.43 -20.86
CA TYR A 221 3.70 18.38 -19.42
C TYR A 221 2.69 19.36 -18.82
N VAL A 222 1.70 18.84 -18.12
CA VAL A 222 0.61 19.63 -17.49
C VAL A 222 0.85 19.67 -15.98
N PRO A 223 0.84 20.86 -15.34
CA PRO A 223 0.90 20.97 -13.89
C PRO A 223 -0.26 20.20 -13.23
N VAL A 224 0.04 19.45 -12.17
CA VAL A 224 -0.98 18.64 -11.46
C VAL A 224 -2.11 19.49 -10.87
N THR A 225 -1.84 20.74 -10.50
CA THR A 225 -2.84 21.69 -10.01
C THR A 225 -3.92 22.01 -11.02
N ILE A 226 -3.57 22.01 -12.30
CA ILE A 226 -4.55 22.19 -13.40
C ILE A 226 -5.39 20.95 -13.56
N VAL A 227 -4.75 19.76 -13.50
CA VAL A 227 -5.46 18.49 -13.61
C VAL A 227 -6.45 18.32 -12.47
N ASP A 228 -6.01 18.55 -11.22
CA ASP A 228 -6.86 18.51 -10.03
C ASP A 228 -8.05 19.47 -10.15
N ARG A 229 -7.82 20.69 -10.58
CA ARG A 229 -8.90 21.68 -10.78
C ARG A 229 -9.90 21.25 -11.84
N LEU A 230 -9.45 20.70 -12.95
CA LEU A 230 -10.32 20.18 -14.00
C LEU A 230 -11.18 19.02 -13.48
N VAL A 231 -10.60 18.12 -12.69
CA VAL A 231 -11.33 17.02 -12.04
C VAL A 231 -12.40 17.55 -11.10
N TYR A 232 -12.05 18.47 -10.21
CA TYR A 232 -12.98 19.07 -9.26
C TYR A 232 -14.20 19.68 -9.96
N GLU A 233 -13.98 20.53 -10.97
CA GLU A 233 -15.05 21.21 -11.70
C GLU A 233 -15.95 20.20 -12.46
N SER A 234 -15.36 19.12 -12.98
CA SER A 234 -16.13 18.08 -13.68
C SER A 234 -17.14 17.39 -12.75
N PHE A 235 -16.75 17.15 -11.49
CA PHE A 235 -17.62 16.52 -10.50
C PHE A 235 -18.62 17.48 -9.87
N ALA A 236 -18.32 18.76 -9.83
CA ALA A 236 -19.24 19.78 -9.35
C ALA A 236 -20.40 20.03 -10.34
N GLY A 237 -20.37 19.41 -11.53
CA GLY A 237 -21.37 19.58 -12.57
C GLY A 237 -21.33 20.96 -13.24
N TYR A 238 -20.26 21.72 -13.01
CA TYR A 238 -20.05 22.99 -13.67
C TYR A 238 -19.59 22.72 -15.10
N THR A 239 -20.33 23.23 -16.06
CA THR A 239 -19.74 23.59 -17.35
C THR A 239 -18.60 24.57 -17.09
N LEU A 240 -17.52 24.51 -17.84
CA LEU A 240 -16.47 25.55 -17.85
C LEU A 240 -17.13 26.91 -18.04
N ASN A 241 -17.58 27.46 -16.92
CA ASN A 241 -18.16 28.77 -16.93
C ASN A 241 -16.99 29.78 -17.10
N GLN A 242 -17.28 30.94 -17.69
CA GLN A 242 -16.27 31.98 -17.92
C GLN A 242 -15.51 32.40 -16.67
N SER A 243 -16.06 32.20 -15.46
CA SER A 243 -15.39 32.48 -14.18
C SER A 243 -14.29 31.48 -13.85
N VAL A 244 -14.48 30.19 -14.10
CA VAL A 244 -13.48 29.15 -13.93
C VAL A 244 -12.39 29.31 -14.98
N LEU A 245 -12.79 29.56 -16.22
CA LEU A 245 -11.85 29.89 -17.27
C LEU A 245 -11.03 31.15 -16.94
N ARG A 246 -11.65 32.22 -16.45
CA ARG A 246 -10.93 33.43 -16.00
C ARG A 246 -10.00 33.19 -14.84
N LEU A 247 -10.29 32.22 -13.99
CA LEU A 247 -9.47 31.84 -12.84
C LEU A 247 -8.26 30.98 -13.24
N VAL A 248 -8.46 30.01 -14.12
CA VAL A 248 -7.40 29.23 -14.75
C VAL A 248 -6.57 30.13 -15.68
N LEU A 249 -7.16 31.22 -16.18
CA LEU A 249 -6.62 32.11 -17.20
C LEU A 249 -6.41 33.55 -16.69
N LYS A 250 -6.12 33.76 -15.43
CA LYS A 250 -5.80 35.10 -14.86
C LYS A 250 -4.72 35.87 -15.65
N SER A 251 -4.21 35.27 -16.72
CA SER A 251 -3.26 35.84 -17.67
C SER A 251 -3.91 36.54 -18.89
N GLY A 252 -5.21 36.71 -18.94
CA GLY A 252 -5.88 37.54 -19.95
C GLY A 252 -5.94 36.94 -21.37
N ALA A 253 -5.66 35.66 -21.57
CA ALA A 253 -5.44 35.09 -22.90
C ALA A 253 -6.61 34.32 -23.52
N LEU A 254 -7.78 34.22 -22.90
CA LEU A 254 -8.96 33.56 -23.49
C LEU A 254 -10.19 34.43 -23.50
N SER A 255 -10.52 34.84 -24.69
CA SER A 255 -11.79 35.46 -25.07
C SER A 255 -12.68 34.54 -25.93
N ASP A 256 -12.44 33.20 -25.91
CA ASP A 256 -13.20 32.29 -26.77
C ASP A 256 -14.47 31.76 -26.07
N PRO A 257 -15.68 32.15 -26.52
CA PRO A 257 -16.96 31.69 -25.99
C PRO A 257 -17.21 30.18 -26.20
N GLY A 258 -16.55 29.55 -27.18
CA GLY A 258 -16.74 28.15 -27.52
C GLY A 258 -16.22 27.19 -26.41
N LEU A 259 -15.21 27.61 -25.71
CA LEU A 259 -14.64 26.84 -24.57
C LEU A 259 -15.56 26.83 -23.34
N ALA A 260 -16.34 27.90 -23.15
CA ALA A 260 -17.31 27.99 -22.05
C ALA A 260 -18.45 26.97 -22.14
N SER A 261 -18.69 26.41 -23.33
CA SER A 261 -19.74 25.42 -23.59
C SER A 261 -19.24 23.96 -23.59
N THR A 262 -17.94 23.74 -23.58
CA THR A 262 -17.36 22.39 -23.57
C THR A 262 -17.36 21.84 -22.15
N PRO A 263 -18.03 20.70 -21.88
CA PRO A 263 -17.99 20.12 -20.55
C PRO A 263 -16.55 19.79 -20.15
N VAL A 264 -16.14 20.23 -18.98
CA VAL A 264 -14.78 19.95 -18.43
C VAL A 264 -14.51 18.45 -18.43
N LEU A 265 -15.55 17.65 -18.15
CA LEU A 265 -15.48 16.20 -18.20
C LEU A 265 -15.05 15.68 -19.60
N THR A 266 -15.47 16.33 -20.68
CA THR A 266 -15.07 15.96 -22.06
C THR A 266 -13.57 16.21 -22.26
N VAL A 267 -13.09 17.37 -21.82
CA VAL A 267 -11.66 17.72 -21.91
C VAL A 267 -10.83 16.79 -21.02
N LEU A 268 -11.26 16.55 -19.79
CA LEU A 268 -10.60 15.65 -18.86
C LEU A 268 -10.59 14.22 -19.39
N ASN A 269 -11.73 13.71 -19.84
CA ASN A 269 -11.82 12.38 -20.44
C ASN A 269 -10.95 12.27 -21.69
N ALA A 270 -10.88 13.31 -22.50
CA ALA A 270 -9.98 13.33 -23.66
C ALA A 270 -8.50 13.35 -23.27
N ILE A 271 -8.13 14.10 -22.24
CA ILE A 271 -6.78 14.07 -21.66
C ILE A 271 -6.48 12.67 -21.09
N LEU A 272 -7.39 12.11 -20.33
CA LEU A 272 -7.25 10.78 -19.74
C LEU A 272 -7.29 9.67 -20.82
N ASP A 273 -8.20 9.74 -21.78
CA ASP A 273 -8.33 8.77 -22.88
C ASP A 273 -7.12 8.77 -23.82
N THR A 274 -6.53 9.93 -24.06
CA THR A 274 -5.35 10.02 -24.93
C THR A 274 -4.08 9.58 -24.21
N THR A 275 -4.00 9.79 -22.91
CA THR A 275 -2.94 9.19 -22.11
C THR A 275 -3.04 7.65 -22.17
N VAL A 276 -4.25 7.09 -22.10
CA VAL A 276 -4.52 5.67 -22.24
C VAL A 276 -4.26 5.11 -23.64
N LYS A 277 -4.59 5.84 -24.71
CA LYS A 277 -4.31 5.41 -26.09
C LYS A 277 -2.83 5.37 -26.44
N TYR A 278 -2.01 6.17 -25.77
CA TYR A 278 -0.57 6.18 -25.96
C TYR A 278 0.13 4.99 -25.27
N TYR A 279 -0.45 4.54 -24.14
CA TYR A 279 -0.02 3.35 -23.42
C TYR A 279 -1.17 2.34 -23.53
N ASN A 280 -0.87 1.12 -23.95
CA ASN A 280 -1.86 0.04 -23.92
C ASN A 280 -2.45 -0.03 -22.49
N ILE A 281 -3.78 0.02 -22.36
CA ILE A 281 -4.49 0.05 -21.07
C ILE A 281 -4.02 -1.04 -20.10
N TYR A 282 -3.66 -2.22 -20.62
CA TYR A 282 -3.16 -3.34 -19.82
C TYR A 282 -1.74 -3.11 -19.27
N THR A 283 -0.93 -2.32 -19.96
CA THR A 283 0.44 -2.01 -19.52
C THR A 283 0.49 -0.76 -18.65
N TYR A 284 -0.48 0.14 -18.78
CA TYR A 284 -0.48 1.44 -18.12
C TYR A 284 -0.38 1.36 -16.60
N LEU A 285 -1.18 0.50 -15.97
CA LEU A 285 -1.17 0.27 -14.52
C LEU A 285 0.14 -0.37 -14.05
N PHE A 286 0.64 -1.35 -14.82
CA PHE A 286 1.87 -2.08 -14.50
C PHE A 286 3.14 -1.31 -14.85
N GLN A 287 3.03 -0.20 -15.60
CA GLN A 287 4.14 0.71 -15.91
C GLN A 287 4.33 1.79 -14.86
N SER A 288 3.47 1.89 -13.85
CA SER A 288 3.76 2.74 -12.70
C SER A 288 5.09 2.31 -12.08
N PRO A 289 6.06 3.22 -11.90
CA PRO A 289 7.35 2.87 -11.30
C PRO A 289 7.21 2.38 -9.85
N ASP A 290 6.08 2.63 -9.23
CA ASP A 290 5.74 2.18 -7.87
C ASP A 290 5.24 0.72 -7.84
N PHE A 291 4.81 0.12 -8.98
CA PHE A 291 4.17 -1.18 -8.99
C PHE A 291 5.06 -2.31 -8.47
N ALA A 292 6.21 -2.53 -9.10
CA ALA A 292 7.08 -3.65 -8.73
C ALA A 292 7.65 -3.52 -7.30
N PRO A 293 8.20 -2.34 -6.87
CA PRO A 293 8.63 -2.16 -5.49
C PRO A 293 7.52 -2.38 -4.47
N SER A 294 6.31 -1.86 -4.75
CA SER A 294 5.16 -2.02 -3.86
C SER A 294 4.69 -3.45 -3.74
N LEU A 295 4.64 -4.19 -4.86
CA LEU A 295 4.28 -5.61 -4.86
C LEU A 295 5.29 -6.44 -4.06
N MET A 296 6.57 -6.21 -4.28
CA MET A 296 7.66 -6.87 -3.55
C MET A 296 7.55 -6.60 -2.04
N HIS A 297 7.35 -5.35 -1.66
CA HIS A 297 7.23 -4.92 -0.26
C HIS A 297 5.95 -5.44 0.40
N ALA A 298 4.80 -5.42 -0.28
CA ALA A 298 3.54 -5.95 0.25
C ALA A 298 3.59 -7.48 0.47
N ILE A 299 4.15 -8.24 -0.48
CA ILE A 299 4.34 -9.69 -0.33
C ILE A 299 5.35 -9.98 0.78
N GLY A 300 6.49 -9.28 0.80
CA GLY A 300 7.51 -9.42 1.82
C GLY A 300 6.98 -9.16 3.23
N ALA A 301 6.15 -8.14 3.41
CA ALA A 301 5.46 -7.87 4.67
C ALA A 301 4.56 -9.04 5.09
N GLY A 302 3.77 -9.61 4.17
CA GLY A 302 2.92 -10.78 4.43
C GLY A 302 3.71 -12.02 4.82
N LEU A 303 4.81 -12.29 4.12
CA LEU A 303 5.74 -13.37 4.46
C LEU A 303 6.37 -13.17 5.83
N THR A 304 6.77 -11.93 6.17
CA THR A 304 7.35 -11.57 7.46
C THR A 304 6.36 -11.80 8.59
N VAL A 305 5.14 -11.26 8.50
CA VAL A 305 4.08 -11.44 9.51
C VAL A 305 3.77 -12.91 9.73
N SER A 306 3.58 -13.67 8.65
CA SER A 306 3.30 -15.10 8.73
C SER A 306 4.46 -15.89 9.33
N GLY A 307 5.70 -15.59 8.92
CA GLY A 307 6.91 -16.25 9.44
C GLY A 307 7.06 -16.06 10.96
N PHE A 308 6.97 -14.82 11.44
CA PHE A 308 7.07 -14.52 12.88
C PHE A 308 5.89 -15.11 13.67
N THR A 309 4.68 -15.16 13.10
CA THR A 309 3.52 -15.77 13.75
C THR A 309 3.68 -17.29 13.87
N VAL A 310 4.13 -17.97 12.82
CA VAL A 310 4.38 -19.43 12.85
C VAL A 310 5.54 -19.73 13.79
N MET A 311 6.59 -18.93 13.77
CA MET A 311 7.72 -19.04 14.71
C MET A 311 7.26 -18.91 16.16
N ALA A 312 6.38 -17.95 16.47
CA ALA A 312 5.80 -17.76 17.79
C ALA A 312 4.93 -18.96 18.20
N ALA A 313 4.09 -19.47 17.30
CA ALA A 313 3.21 -20.58 17.58
C ALA A 313 3.98 -21.87 17.89
N PHE A 314 4.92 -22.25 17.02
CA PHE A 314 5.74 -23.46 17.24
C PHE A 314 6.69 -23.31 18.43
N GLY A 315 7.31 -22.14 18.61
CA GLY A 315 8.25 -21.90 19.70
C GLY A 315 7.60 -21.90 21.08
N THR A 316 6.45 -21.24 21.25
CA THR A 316 5.74 -21.25 22.56
C THR A 316 5.19 -22.62 22.91
N ARG A 317 4.69 -23.37 21.93
CA ARG A 317 4.27 -24.76 22.11
C ARG A 317 5.46 -25.66 22.46
N LEU A 318 6.63 -25.43 21.86
CA LEU A 318 7.86 -26.16 22.15
C LEU A 318 8.29 -25.99 23.63
N MET A 319 8.09 -24.78 24.20
CA MET A 319 8.42 -24.53 25.62
C MET A 319 7.57 -25.37 26.59
N SER A 320 6.35 -25.71 26.21
CA SER A 320 5.40 -26.44 27.06
C SER A 320 5.27 -27.94 26.73
N ALA A 321 5.91 -28.39 25.64
CA ALA A 321 5.80 -29.77 25.20
C ALA A 321 6.55 -30.75 26.14
N LYS A 322 5.79 -31.74 26.64
CA LYS A 322 6.33 -32.79 27.52
C LYS A 322 6.67 -34.08 26.76
N ASP A 323 5.85 -34.42 25.76
CA ASP A 323 6.07 -35.59 24.92
C ASP A 323 7.27 -35.36 23.97
N GLU A 324 8.19 -36.32 23.93
CA GLU A 324 9.44 -36.14 23.18
C GLU A 324 9.24 -36.19 21.66
N ARG A 325 8.31 -37.00 21.14
CA ARG A 325 8.01 -37.11 19.72
C ARG A 325 7.36 -35.81 19.24
N TYR A 326 6.38 -35.32 20.01
CA TYR A 326 5.72 -34.05 19.74
C TYR A 326 6.70 -32.87 19.83
N ARG A 327 7.60 -32.89 20.79
CA ARG A 327 8.67 -31.90 20.94
C ARG A 327 9.59 -31.86 19.72
N LYS A 328 10.00 -33.01 19.17
CA LYS A 328 10.81 -33.08 17.94
C LYS A 328 10.08 -32.50 16.73
N TYR A 329 8.79 -32.79 16.60
CA TYR A 329 7.94 -32.17 15.59
C TYR A 329 7.88 -30.65 15.70
N LEU A 330 7.64 -30.13 16.91
CA LEU A 330 7.59 -28.69 17.18
C LEU A 330 8.95 -28.01 16.95
N GLU A 331 10.04 -28.65 17.34
CA GLU A 331 11.39 -28.15 17.11
C GLU A 331 11.68 -28.03 15.60
N LYS A 332 11.23 -28.99 14.80
CA LYS A 332 11.34 -28.95 13.33
C LYS A 332 10.59 -27.75 12.73
N GLY A 333 9.33 -27.55 13.12
CA GLY A 333 8.52 -26.40 12.70
C GLY A 333 9.09 -25.07 13.17
N PHE A 334 9.61 -25.01 14.40
CA PHE A 334 10.26 -23.82 14.93
C PHE A 334 11.53 -23.46 14.15
N LYS A 335 12.43 -24.44 13.90
CA LYS A 335 13.64 -24.24 13.08
C LYS A 335 13.29 -23.71 11.68
N PHE A 336 12.29 -24.32 11.05
CA PHE A 336 11.81 -23.88 9.74
C PHE A 336 11.34 -22.42 9.77
N ALA A 337 10.49 -22.08 10.74
CA ALA A 337 9.95 -20.72 10.85
C ALA A 337 11.04 -19.68 11.19
N VAL A 338 12.03 -20.03 12.03
CA VAL A 338 13.17 -19.15 12.35
C VAL A 338 13.99 -18.83 11.10
N VAL A 339 14.39 -19.84 10.34
CA VAL A 339 15.18 -19.64 9.11
C VAL A 339 14.37 -18.90 8.06
N PHE A 340 13.10 -19.26 7.88
CA PHE A 340 12.19 -18.57 6.98
C PHE A 340 12.06 -17.08 7.36
N SER A 341 11.83 -16.77 8.65
CA SER A 341 11.68 -15.38 9.12
C SER A 341 12.94 -14.55 8.90
N LEU A 342 14.14 -15.14 9.09
CA LEU A 342 15.38 -14.42 8.78
C LEU A 342 15.51 -14.10 7.30
N ILE A 343 15.23 -15.06 6.43
CA ILE A 343 15.33 -14.88 4.98
C ILE A 343 14.36 -13.79 4.51
N VAL A 344 13.11 -13.86 4.96
CA VAL A 344 12.08 -12.91 4.49
C VAL A 344 12.26 -11.52 5.06
N ILE A 345 12.68 -11.36 6.33
CA ILE A 345 12.94 -10.02 6.89
C ILE A 345 14.20 -9.39 6.28
N ALA A 346 15.19 -10.18 5.92
CA ALA A 346 16.36 -9.70 5.19
C ALA A 346 15.98 -9.27 3.77
N TYR A 347 15.17 -10.05 3.06
CA TYR A 347 14.61 -9.66 1.76
C TYR A 347 13.80 -8.37 1.85
N GLU A 348 12.94 -8.26 2.86
CA GLU A 348 12.07 -7.11 3.09
C GLU A 348 12.88 -5.84 3.35
N GLY A 349 13.87 -5.90 4.24
CA GLY A 349 14.66 -4.72 4.58
C GLY A 349 15.69 -4.32 3.52
N LEU A 350 16.40 -5.31 2.95
CA LEU A 350 17.54 -5.04 2.07
C LEU A 350 17.18 -4.91 0.59
N ILE A 351 16.05 -5.45 0.17
CA ILE A 351 15.63 -5.45 -1.24
C ILE A 351 14.29 -4.71 -1.39
N ALA A 352 13.20 -5.27 -0.90
CA ALA A 352 11.87 -4.74 -1.17
C ALA A 352 11.63 -3.35 -0.56
N GLY A 353 11.99 -3.16 0.70
CA GLY A 353 11.88 -1.86 1.38
C GLY A 353 12.85 -0.83 0.83
N HIS A 354 14.06 -1.24 0.46
CA HIS A 354 15.04 -0.36 -0.19
C HIS A 354 14.50 0.17 -1.52
N GLU A 355 14.05 -0.70 -2.42
CA GLU A 355 13.48 -0.31 -3.72
C GLU A 355 12.25 0.58 -3.56
N MET A 356 11.41 0.29 -2.55
CA MET A 356 10.27 1.15 -2.21
C MET A 356 10.72 2.55 -1.77
N GLY A 357 11.74 2.64 -0.90
CA GLY A 357 12.32 3.91 -0.44
C GLY A 357 12.89 4.74 -1.58
N VAL A 358 13.66 4.12 -2.47
CA VAL A 358 14.22 4.78 -3.68
C VAL A 358 13.10 5.32 -4.58
N THR A 359 12.03 4.53 -4.76
CA THR A 359 10.89 4.93 -5.58
C THR A 359 10.16 6.13 -4.97
N VAL A 360 9.91 6.13 -3.67
CA VAL A 360 9.29 7.26 -2.96
C VAL A 360 10.18 8.50 -3.06
N ALA A 361 11.46 8.39 -2.78
CA ALA A 361 12.40 9.51 -2.83
C ALA A 361 12.45 10.15 -4.23
N LYS A 362 12.30 9.35 -5.27
CA LYS A 362 12.35 9.82 -6.66
C LYS A 362 11.03 10.40 -7.17
N TYR A 363 9.91 9.76 -6.88
CA TYR A 363 8.63 10.09 -7.53
C TYR A 363 7.61 10.76 -6.60
N GLN A 364 7.83 10.72 -5.29
CA GLN A 364 6.97 11.35 -4.28
C GLN A 364 7.81 12.14 -3.27
N PRO A 365 8.58 13.16 -3.72
CA PRO A 365 9.51 13.87 -2.84
C PRO A 365 8.80 14.62 -1.68
N GLU A 366 7.54 15.05 -1.83
CA GLU A 366 6.75 15.63 -0.75
C GLU A 366 6.43 14.60 0.34
N LYS A 367 6.11 13.37 -0.06
CA LYS A 367 5.94 12.24 0.87
C LYS A 367 7.25 11.92 1.57
N PHE A 368 8.35 11.91 0.82
CA PHE A 368 9.67 11.68 1.40
C PHE A 368 10.06 12.80 2.38
N ALA A 369 9.75 14.06 2.05
CA ALA A 369 9.92 15.18 2.97
C ALA A 369 9.12 14.99 4.28
N ALA A 370 7.88 14.47 4.18
CA ALA A 370 7.05 14.18 5.35
C ALA A 370 7.56 12.98 6.17
N MET A 371 8.17 11.98 5.51
CA MET A 371 8.81 10.83 6.17
C MET A 371 10.04 11.26 6.98
N GLU A 372 10.79 12.26 6.50
CA GLU A 372 11.97 12.80 7.18
C GLU A 372 11.65 13.92 8.18
N GLY A 373 10.55 14.66 7.98
CA GLY A 373 10.07 15.72 8.85
C GLY A 373 11.03 16.88 9.10
N LEU A 374 12.03 17.09 8.22
CA LEU A 374 13.14 18.02 8.43
C LEU A 374 12.73 19.49 8.34
N GLY A 375 13.35 20.30 9.17
CA GLY A 375 13.30 21.78 9.10
C GLY A 375 11.95 22.38 9.50
N VAL A 376 11.12 21.69 10.25
CA VAL A 376 9.82 22.16 10.73
C VAL A 376 10.00 22.90 12.05
N PRO A 377 9.71 24.22 12.12
CA PRO A 377 9.86 24.97 13.36
C PRO A 377 9.04 24.37 14.52
N GLY A 378 9.70 24.06 15.63
CA GLY A 378 9.07 23.51 16.83
C GLY A 378 8.68 22.02 16.74
N PHE A 379 9.16 21.31 15.72
CA PHE A 379 9.04 19.87 15.58
C PHE A 379 10.44 19.27 15.46
N THR A 380 10.73 18.23 16.23
CA THR A 380 11.95 17.43 16.08
C THR A 380 11.56 16.11 15.44
N SER A 381 12.00 15.88 14.23
CA SER A 381 11.72 14.64 13.50
C SER A 381 12.51 13.48 14.09
N VAL A 382 12.06 12.25 13.79
CA VAL A 382 12.80 11.04 14.18
C VAL A 382 14.17 11.01 13.49
N ALA A 383 14.27 11.50 12.25
CA ALA A 383 15.54 11.65 11.53
C ALA A 383 16.53 12.56 12.24
N GLU A 384 16.06 13.69 12.76
CA GLU A 384 16.88 14.62 13.55
C GLU A 384 17.28 14.02 14.89
N LEU A 385 16.35 13.35 15.58
CA LEU A 385 16.58 12.73 16.89
C LEU A 385 17.67 11.65 16.85
N PHE A 386 17.64 10.80 15.82
CA PHE A 386 18.58 9.68 15.66
C PHE A 386 19.73 9.98 14.68
N HIS A 387 19.81 11.19 14.13
CA HIS A 387 20.83 11.59 13.16
C HIS A 387 20.93 10.66 11.93
N THR A 388 19.79 10.19 11.43
CA THR A 388 19.73 9.20 10.34
C THR A 388 19.94 9.80 8.95
N SER A 389 19.95 11.12 8.79
CA SER A 389 19.98 11.80 7.48
C SER A 389 21.11 11.34 6.54
N ALA A 390 22.29 10.98 7.09
CA ALA A 390 23.38 10.45 6.26
C ALA A 390 23.06 9.06 5.69
N ILE A 391 22.41 8.21 6.49
CA ILE A 391 21.98 6.87 6.09
C ILE A 391 20.88 6.98 5.03
N GLU A 392 19.90 7.86 5.26
CA GLU A 392 18.79 8.10 4.33
C GLU A 392 19.27 8.62 2.96
N LYS A 393 20.23 9.54 2.95
CA LYS A 393 20.86 9.99 1.69
C LYS A 393 21.51 8.82 0.92
N LEU A 394 22.23 7.96 1.62
CA LEU A 394 22.89 6.82 1.02
C LEU A 394 21.87 5.81 0.49
N LEU A 395 20.82 5.50 1.25
CA LEU A 395 19.79 4.55 0.88
C LEU A 395 18.91 5.06 -0.28
N ALA A 396 18.50 6.33 -0.22
CA ALA A 396 17.60 6.90 -1.22
C ALA A 396 18.28 7.28 -2.53
N TYR A 397 19.51 7.78 -2.46
CA TYR A 397 20.19 8.39 -3.61
C TYR A 397 21.57 7.78 -3.94
N GLY A 398 22.05 6.82 -3.14
CA GLY A 398 23.35 6.17 -3.34
C GLY A 398 24.56 7.06 -3.06
N THR A 399 24.38 8.25 -2.46
CA THR A 399 25.46 9.20 -2.19
C THR A 399 25.20 10.05 -0.95
N LEU A 400 26.26 10.35 -0.19
CA LEU A 400 26.19 11.25 0.95
C LEU A 400 26.08 12.74 0.54
N ASN A 401 26.41 13.07 -0.70
CA ASN A 401 26.36 14.45 -1.22
C ASN A 401 24.95 14.88 -1.67
N ALA A 402 23.97 14.01 -1.60
CA ALA A 402 22.58 14.35 -1.89
C ALA A 402 21.96 15.26 -0.80
N TYR A 403 20.90 15.94 -1.18
CA TYR A 403 20.06 16.74 -0.28
C TYR A 403 18.73 16.02 -0.07
N LEU A 404 18.32 15.88 1.18
CA LEU A 404 16.97 15.41 1.52
C LEU A 404 15.96 16.55 1.30
N PRO A 405 14.75 16.26 0.81
CA PRO A 405 13.72 17.29 0.68
C PRO A 405 13.31 17.79 2.07
N ASN A 406 13.24 19.12 2.22
CA ASN A 406 12.97 19.77 3.50
C ASN A 406 11.47 20.10 3.62
N TYR A 407 10.79 19.51 4.61
CA TYR A 407 9.36 19.72 4.83
C TYR A 407 9.05 21.14 5.31
N GLY A 408 9.91 21.71 6.13
CA GLY A 408 9.77 23.10 6.59
C GLY A 408 9.82 24.11 5.44
N TYR A 409 10.66 23.87 4.43
CA TYR A 409 10.66 24.65 3.19
C TYR A 409 9.33 24.55 2.46
N LEU A 410 8.79 23.33 2.32
CA LEU A 410 7.50 23.11 1.66
C LEU A 410 6.34 23.80 2.40
N LEU A 411 6.33 23.78 3.73
CA LEU A 411 5.32 24.49 4.52
C LEU A 411 5.29 25.99 4.22
N GLY A 412 6.45 26.63 4.08
CA GLY A 412 6.55 28.03 3.71
C GLY A 412 6.12 28.32 2.28
N HIS A 413 6.44 27.42 1.37
CA HIS A 413 6.18 27.59 -0.06
C HIS A 413 4.72 27.28 -0.43
N TYR A 414 4.19 26.15 0.07
CA TYR A 414 2.83 25.71 -0.22
C TYR A 414 1.75 26.49 0.58
N SER A 415 2.10 27.20 1.65
CA SER A 415 1.15 28.08 2.35
C SER A 415 0.71 29.27 1.47
N SER A 416 1.56 29.71 0.55
CA SER A 416 1.19 30.75 -0.44
C SER A 416 0.18 30.22 -1.47
N TRP A 417 0.20 28.92 -1.75
CA TRP A 417 -0.77 28.24 -2.65
C TRP A 417 -2.12 27.98 -1.99
N GLY A 418 -2.16 27.72 -0.67
CA GLY A 418 -3.40 27.69 0.10
C GLY A 418 -4.21 28.99 -0.05
N ASN A 419 -3.53 30.13 -0.15
CA ASN A 419 -4.15 31.40 -0.43
C ASN A 419 -4.69 31.50 -1.87
N ILE A 420 -4.06 30.83 -2.83
CA ILE A 420 -4.56 30.76 -4.22
C ILE A 420 -5.80 29.88 -4.28
N SER A 421 -5.79 28.71 -3.63
CA SER A 421 -6.98 27.84 -3.61
C SER A 421 -8.17 28.50 -2.92
N SER A 422 -7.96 29.25 -1.81
CA SER A 422 -9.02 30.02 -1.16
C SER A 422 -9.51 31.19 -2.02
N SER A 423 -8.61 31.85 -2.77
CA SER A 423 -8.99 32.90 -3.74
C SER A 423 -9.71 32.36 -4.96
N LEU A 424 -9.57 31.05 -5.24
CA LEU A 424 -10.26 30.33 -6.31
C LEU A 424 -11.60 29.74 -5.85
N GLY A 425 -11.99 29.97 -4.58
CA GLY A 425 -13.26 29.47 -4.03
C GLY A 425 -13.34 27.96 -3.90
N VAL A 426 -12.18 27.26 -3.81
CA VAL A 426 -12.14 25.82 -3.54
C VAL A 426 -12.21 25.60 -2.04
N PRO A 427 -13.31 25.02 -1.51
CA PRO A 427 -13.42 24.80 -0.07
C PRO A 427 -12.39 23.75 0.40
N GLY A 428 -11.62 24.09 1.41
CA GLY A 428 -11.14 23.11 2.37
C GLY A 428 -9.76 22.50 2.18
N THR A 429 -8.93 22.91 1.21
CA THR A 429 -7.54 22.42 1.14
C THR A 429 -6.54 23.51 1.49
N SER A 430 -6.20 23.62 2.79
CA SER A 430 -5.20 24.59 3.24
C SER A 430 -3.75 24.16 2.93
N THR A 431 -3.50 22.88 2.62
CA THR A 431 -2.16 22.38 2.25
C THR A 431 -2.26 21.13 1.39
N TYR A 432 -1.45 21.07 0.33
CA TYR A 432 -1.27 19.87 -0.51
C TYR A 432 -0.12 18.99 0.01
N LEU A 433 0.20 19.06 1.30
CA LEU A 433 1.29 18.31 1.90
C LEU A 433 0.77 17.12 2.73
N PRO A 434 1.47 15.99 2.71
CA PRO A 434 1.18 14.88 3.61
C PRO A 434 1.32 15.30 5.08
N PRO A 435 0.57 14.70 6.01
CA PRO A 435 0.68 15.04 7.42
C PRO A 435 1.99 14.54 8.04
N LEU A 436 2.55 15.28 9.00
CA LEU A 436 3.80 14.93 9.69
C LEU A 436 3.77 13.62 10.50
N ILE A 437 2.58 13.05 10.76
CA ILE A 437 2.49 11.73 11.38
C ILE A 437 3.18 10.65 10.54
N VAL A 438 3.42 10.91 9.26
CA VAL A 438 4.13 10.02 8.34
C VAL A 438 5.57 9.78 8.80
N ASP A 439 6.23 10.75 9.42
CA ASP A 439 7.55 10.58 10.07
C ASP A 439 7.50 9.45 11.11
N TYR A 440 6.56 9.50 12.04
CA TYR A 440 6.43 8.47 13.07
C TYR A 440 6.07 7.10 12.53
N THR A 441 5.16 7.01 11.55
CA THR A 441 4.75 5.71 11.00
C THR A 441 5.86 5.06 10.19
N TYR A 442 6.61 5.85 9.44
CA TYR A 442 7.77 5.39 8.68
C TYR A 442 8.86 4.83 9.60
N TYR A 443 9.31 5.63 10.57
CA TYR A 443 10.37 5.20 11.47
C TYR A 443 9.94 4.08 12.43
N ALA A 444 8.67 4.03 12.85
CA ALA A 444 8.16 2.90 13.61
C ALA A 444 8.29 1.59 12.82
N MET A 445 7.90 1.59 11.53
CA MET A 445 8.08 0.43 10.65
C MET A 445 9.55 0.03 10.54
N VAL A 446 10.44 0.98 10.25
CA VAL A 446 11.89 0.71 10.04
C VAL A 446 12.55 0.19 11.32
N ILE A 447 12.36 0.87 12.46
CA ILE A 447 12.97 0.50 13.74
C ILE A 447 12.51 -0.91 14.17
N ILE A 448 11.21 -1.18 14.06
CA ILE A 448 10.67 -2.51 14.39
C ILE A 448 11.22 -3.55 13.41
N GLY A 449 11.29 -3.26 12.12
CA GLY A 449 11.85 -4.15 11.10
C GLY A 449 13.30 -4.54 11.41
N VAL A 450 14.15 -3.56 11.76
CA VAL A 450 15.53 -3.80 12.17
C VAL A 450 15.60 -4.65 13.44
N ALA A 451 14.80 -4.33 14.46
CA ALA A 451 14.75 -5.10 15.70
C ALA A 451 14.33 -6.56 15.48
N LEU A 452 13.34 -6.79 14.63
CA LEU A 452 12.90 -8.13 14.21
C LEU A 452 13.98 -8.88 13.42
N GLY A 453 14.72 -8.19 12.55
CA GLY A 453 15.85 -8.75 11.82
C GLY A 453 16.97 -9.24 12.77
N ILE A 454 17.36 -8.40 13.74
CA ILE A 454 18.33 -8.76 14.77
C ILE A 454 17.83 -9.95 15.60
N TYR A 455 16.56 -9.94 16.00
CA TYR A 455 15.96 -11.03 16.77
C TYR A 455 15.95 -12.34 15.98
N ALA A 456 15.57 -12.33 14.71
CA ALA A 456 15.61 -13.50 13.83
C ALA A 456 17.04 -14.04 13.65
N LEU A 457 18.02 -13.13 13.53
CA LEU A 457 19.46 -13.50 13.44
C LEU A 457 19.94 -14.20 14.70
N ILE A 458 19.60 -13.69 15.89
CA ILE A 458 19.94 -14.31 17.17
C ILE A 458 19.36 -15.74 17.25
N LEU A 459 18.08 -15.91 16.94
CA LEU A 459 17.43 -17.23 16.96
C LEU A 459 18.04 -18.18 15.93
N THR A 460 18.39 -17.68 14.74
CA THR A 460 19.08 -18.46 13.71
C THR A 460 20.46 -18.92 14.19
N GLY A 461 21.17 -18.10 14.96
CA GLY A 461 22.42 -18.49 15.60
C GLY A 461 22.24 -19.71 16.54
N TYR A 462 21.17 -19.73 17.34
CA TYR A 462 20.84 -20.91 18.17
C TYR A 462 20.51 -22.14 17.32
N VAL A 463 19.75 -21.96 16.24
CA VAL A 463 19.40 -23.06 15.32
C VAL A 463 20.65 -23.62 14.65
N ALA A 464 21.53 -22.77 14.13
CA ALA A 464 22.78 -23.15 13.47
C ALA A 464 23.74 -23.86 14.40
N ALA A 465 23.77 -23.46 15.68
CA ALA A 465 24.56 -24.13 16.72
C ALA A 465 23.97 -25.48 17.21
N GLY A 466 22.87 -25.97 16.62
CA GLY A 466 22.18 -27.18 17.07
C GLY A 466 21.50 -27.05 18.45
N ARG A 467 21.25 -25.81 18.88
CA ARG A 467 20.71 -25.48 20.22
C ARG A 467 19.30 -24.95 20.21
N ALA A 468 18.51 -25.25 19.19
CA ALA A 468 17.13 -24.75 19.03
C ALA A 468 16.22 -25.05 20.23
N SER A 469 16.39 -26.23 20.86
CA SER A 469 15.68 -26.62 22.10
C SER A 469 16.25 -26.00 23.37
N ARG A 470 17.37 -25.29 23.30
CA ARG A 470 18.10 -24.66 24.42
C ARG A 470 18.17 -23.13 24.27
N VAL A 471 17.30 -22.54 23.49
CA VAL A 471 17.19 -21.09 23.37
C VAL A 471 16.91 -20.48 24.74
N HIS A 472 17.62 -19.41 25.09
CA HIS A 472 17.46 -18.78 26.40
C HIS A 472 16.00 -18.26 26.57
N ARG A 473 15.45 -18.44 27.76
CA ARG A 473 14.02 -18.14 28.04
C ARG A 473 13.60 -16.74 27.67
N VAL A 474 14.48 -15.74 27.82
CA VAL A 474 14.20 -14.35 27.44
C VAL A 474 13.80 -14.26 25.96
N TRP A 475 14.57 -14.91 25.07
CA TRP A 475 14.26 -14.91 23.63
C TRP A 475 12.96 -15.65 23.32
N MET A 476 12.67 -16.72 24.07
CA MET A 476 11.41 -17.46 23.88
C MET A 476 10.17 -16.65 24.35
N TYR A 477 10.30 -15.83 25.39
CA TYR A 477 9.20 -14.93 25.81
C TYR A 477 8.94 -13.79 24.83
N LEU A 478 9.92 -13.40 24.02
CA LEU A 478 9.77 -12.38 22.98
C LEU A 478 9.07 -12.89 21.71
N LEU A 479 8.77 -14.18 21.56
CA LEU A 479 8.15 -14.74 20.37
C LEU A 479 6.78 -14.12 20.05
N ILE A 480 5.88 -14.03 21.04
CA ILE A 480 4.56 -13.43 20.85
C ILE A 480 4.65 -11.92 20.61
N PRO A 481 5.40 -11.15 21.42
CA PRO A 481 5.68 -9.75 21.11
C PRO A 481 6.25 -9.52 19.69
N ALA A 482 7.18 -10.35 19.24
CA ALA A 482 7.77 -10.24 17.91
C ALA A 482 6.73 -10.45 16.79
N ALA A 483 5.83 -11.43 16.93
CA ALA A 483 4.73 -11.64 15.98
C ALA A 483 3.76 -10.44 15.96
N ALA A 484 3.42 -9.89 17.12
CA ALA A 484 2.58 -8.70 17.22
C ALA A 484 3.26 -7.46 16.61
N LEU A 485 4.56 -7.28 16.86
CA LEU A 485 5.34 -6.19 16.29
C LEU A 485 5.49 -6.32 14.76
N ALA A 486 5.62 -7.53 14.22
CA ALA A 486 5.65 -7.74 12.78
C ALA A 486 4.32 -7.28 12.12
N GLN A 487 3.19 -7.63 12.73
CA GLN A 487 1.87 -7.15 12.28
C GLN A 487 1.75 -5.63 12.42
N PHE A 488 2.20 -5.06 13.53
CA PHE A 488 2.16 -3.62 13.76
C PHE A 488 3.06 -2.86 12.77
N ALA A 489 4.28 -3.34 12.49
CA ALA A 489 5.15 -2.75 11.48
C ALA A 489 4.52 -2.74 10.10
N SER A 490 3.84 -3.84 9.71
CA SER A 490 3.08 -3.90 8.46
C SER A 490 1.97 -2.83 8.40
N TYR A 491 1.25 -2.58 9.50
CA TYR A 491 0.28 -1.48 9.58
C TYR A 491 0.93 -0.11 9.49
N MET A 492 2.08 0.09 10.10
CA MET A 492 2.80 1.36 10.03
C MET A 492 3.30 1.63 8.60
N GLY A 493 3.80 0.63 7.90
CA GLY A 493 4.18 0.74 6.49
C GLY A 493 2.99 1.10 5.60
N TRP A 494 1.86 0.43 5.77
CA TRP A 494 0.64 0.76 5.03
C TRP A 494 0.12 2.17 5.36
N ALA A 495 0.14 2.57 6.64
CA ALA A 495 -0.22 3.92 7.06
C ALA A 495 0.70 4.98 6.44
N THR A 496 2.02 4.75 6.41
CA THR A 496 3.00 5.61 5.72
C THR A 496 2.66 5.75 4.24
N ARG A 497 2.30 4.63 3.59
CA ARG A 497 1.93 4.62 2.17
C ARG A 497 0.70 5.48 1.89
N GLU A 498 -0.38 5.28 2.62
CA GLU A 498 -1.66 5.93 2.34
C GLU A 498 -1.72 7.36 2.87
N MET A 499 -1.25 7.62 4.10
CA MET A 499 -1.19 8.97 4.65
C MET A 499 -0.13 9.83 3.96
N GLY A 500 0.97 9.23 3.51
CA GLY A 500 2.00 9.95 2.76
C GLY A 500 1.55 10.41 1.37
N ARG A 501 0.41 9.94 0.87
CA ARG A 501 -0.21 10.43 -0.37
C ARG A 501 -1.18 11.58 -0.13
N LEU A 502 -1.66 11.77 1.08
CA LEU A 502 -2.60 12.85 1.37
C LEU A 502 -2.06 14.23 0.94
N PRO A 503 -2.94 15.14 0.48
CA PRO A 503 -4.41 15.01 0.37
C PRO A 503 -4.92 14.29 -0.89
N TRP A 504 -4.03 13.69 -1.67
CA TRP A 504 -4.35 13.06 -2.94
C TRP A 504 -4.99 11.67 -2.76
N VAL A 505 -5.98 11.36 -3.58
CA VAL A 505 -6.46 9.99 -3.82
C VAL A 505 -5.70 9.39 -4.99
N VAL A 506 -5.57 10.12 -6.08
CA VAL A 506 -4.64 9.84 -7.17
C VAL A 506 -3.63 10.98 -7.20
N TYR A 507 -2.36 10.68 -6.95
CA TYR A 507 -1.32 11.68 -6.75
C TYR A 507 -1.25 12.67 -7.92
N GLY A 508 -1.43 13.95 -7.60
CA GLY A 508 -1.42 15.02 -8.57
C GLY A 508 -2.60 15.10 -9.55
N ILE A 509 -3.59 14.21 -9.43
CA ILE A 509 -4.77 14.19 -10.33
C ILE A 509 -6.06 14.49 -9.57
N MET A 510 -6.25 13.91 -8.39
CA MET A 510 -7.51 14.01 -7.64
C MET A 510 -7.22 14.08 -6.14
N THR A 511 -7.84 15.04 -5.45
CA THR A 511 -7.80 15.13 -3.99
C THR A 511 -8.92 14.32 -3.34
N LEU A 512 -8.83 14.15 -2.02
CA LEU A 512 -9.90 13.54 -1.22
C LEU A 512 -11.23 14.27 -1.35
N SER A 513 -11.20 15.62 -1.37
CA SER A 513 -12.40 16.43 -1.48
C SER A 513 -13.12 16.26 -2.82
N ASP A 514 -12.36 15.95 -3.88
CA ASP A 514 -12.93 15.78 -5.22
C ASP A 514 -13.65 14.45 -5.38
N THR A 515 -13.32 13.46 -4.56
CA THR A 515 -13.62 12.05 -4.83
C THR A 515 -14.59 11.42 -3.87
N VAL A 516 -14.71 11.96 -2.64
CA VAL A 516 -15.59 11.40 -1.62
C VAL A 516 -17.07 11.63 -1.97
N THR A 517 -17.92 10.68 -1.59
CA THR A 517 -19.38 10.84 -1.77
C THR A 517 -19.91 12.04 -0.99
N VAL A 518 -20.90 12.70 -1.55
CA VAL A 518 -21.66 13.78 -0.87
C VAL A 518 -22.65 13.20 0.15
N ASN A 519 -23.03 11.93 -0.01
CA ASN A 519 -23.95 11.25 0.89
C ASN A 519 -23.22 10.77 2.13
N GLN A 520 -23.38 11.46 3.24
CA GLN A 520 -22.78 11.07 4.51
C GLN A 520 -23.62 10.01 5.21
N PRO A 521 -23.04 8.88 5.66
CA PRO A 521 -23.77 7.89 6.43
C PRO A 521 -24.12 8.45 7.81
N PRO A 522 -25.24 8.04 8.42
CA PRO A 522 -25.57 8.42 9.77
C PRO A 522 -24.56 7.84 10.77
N ALA A 523 -24.33 8.55 11.89
CA ALA A 523 -23.32 8.14 12.89
C ALA A 523 -23.52 6.71 13.39
N TRP A 524 -24.78 6.27 13.56
CA TRP A 524 -25.08 4.88 13.95
C TRP A 524 -24.64 3.87 12.88
N GLY A 525 -24.73 4.21 11.62
CA GLY A 525 -24.26 3.37 10.51
C GLY A 525 -22.75 3.19 10.53
N VAL A 526 -22.00 4.28 10.78
CA VAL A 526 -20.52 4.22 10.97
C VAL A 526 -20.18 3.36 12.18
N ALA A 527 -20.89 3.53 13.30
CA ALA A 527 -20.66 2.74 14.51
C ALA A 527 -20.92 1.25 14.27
N LEU A 528 -22.05 0.89 13.64
CA LEU A 528 -22.39 -0.50 13.32
C LEU A 528 -21.35 -1.16 12.41
N TYR A 529 -20.93 -0.48 11.37
CA TYR A 529 -19.87 -0.93 10.46
C TYR A 529 -18.55 -1.15 11.22
N SER A 530 -18.16 -0.21 12.07
CA SER A 530 -16.95 -0.31 12.88
C SER A 530 -16.97 -1.52 13.81
N VAL A 531 -18.10 -1.73 14.52
CA VAL A 531 -18.30 -2.91 15.39
C VAL A 531 -18.19 -4.20 14.60
N PHE A 532 -18.80 -4.27 13.42
CA PHE A 532 -18.73 -5.45 12.55
C PHE A 532 -17.28 -5.78 12.16
N TYR A 533 -16.50 -4.79 11.75
CA TYR A 533 -15.08 -5.01 11.40
C TYR A 533 -14.20 -5.35 12.61
N VAL A 534 -14.49 -4.79 13.78
CA VAL A 534 -13.82 -5.21 15.02
C VAL A 534 -14.09 -6.68 15.31
N LEU A 535 -15.32 -7.13 15.15
CA LEU A 535 -15.68 -8.55 15.33
C LEU A 535 -14.96 -9.45 14.32
N LEU A 536 -14.81 -9.02 13.05
CA LEU A 536 -14.03 -9.74 12.06
C LEU A 536 -12.53 -9.79 12.42
N GLY A 537 -11.97 -8.70 12.93
CA GLY A 537 -10.60 -8.67 13.46
C GLY A 537 -10.40 -9.63 14.64
N LEU A 538 -11.35 -9.66 15.58
CA LEU A 538 -11.32 -10.62 16.69
C LEU A 538 -11.47 -12.07 16.20
N ALA A 539 -12.31 -12.31 15.19
CA ALA A 539 -12.43 -13.61 14.55
C ALA A 539 -11.11 -14.05 13.88
N LEU A 540 -10.37 -13.13 13.26
CA LEU A 540 -9.03 -13.39 12.74
C LEU A 540 -8.08 -13.84 13.86
N ILE A 541 -7.97 -13.05 14.92
CA ILE A 541 -7.09 -13.34 16.07
C ILE A 541 -7.45 -14.72 16.66
N TYR A 542 -8.72 -14.98 16.89
CA TYR A 542 -9.19 -16.27 17.38
C TYR A 542 -8.83 -17.41 16.44
N THR A 543 -8.98 -17.21 15.13
CA THR A 543 -8.67 -18.22 14.11
C THR A 543 -7.20 -18.56 14.09
N VAL A 544 -6.33 -17.55 14.01
CA VAL A 544 -4.87 -17.71 14.05
C VAL A 544 -4.48 -18.45 15.33
N TYR A 545 -5.00 -18.03 16.49
CA TYR A 545 -4.79 -18.72 17.75
C TYR A 545 -5.26 -20.17 17.70
N ARG A 546 -6.51 -20.42 17.28
CA ARG A 546 -7.12 -21.75 17.28
C ARG A 546 -6.39 -22.76 16.41
N PHE A 547 -5.88 -22.34 15.27
CA PHE A 547 -5.25 -23.26 14.31
C PHE A 547 -3.73 -23.37 14.45
N LEU A 548 -3.07 -22.35 14.96
CA LEU A 548 -1.62 -22.39 15.14
C LEU A 548 -1.17 -22.70 16.57
N TRP A 549 -1.93 -22.28 17.60
CA TRP A 549 -1.55 -22.55 19.01
C TRP A 549 -2.25 -23.75 19.63
N VAL A 550 -3.47 -24.10 19.18
CA VAL A 550 -4.18 -25.25 19.72
C VAL A 550 -3.92 -26.49 18.85
N PRO A 551 -3.15 -27.47 19.34
CA PRO A 551 -2.77 -28.62 18.54
C PRO A 551 -3.98 -29.48 18.17
N SER A 552 -4.05 -29.91 16.91
CA SER A 552 -5.01 -30.89 16.43
C SER A 552 -4.64 -32.30 16.94
N ARG A 553 -5.61 -33.24 16.89
CA ARG A 553 -5.32 -34.66 17.23
C ARG A 553 -4.18 -35.23 16.38
N ALA A 554 -4.16 -34.92 15.07
CA ALA A 554 -3.12 -35.38 14.16
C ALA A 554 -1.72 -34.84 14.51
N GLU A 555 -1.63 -33.64 15.10
CA GLU A 555 -0.36 -33.08 15.56
C GLU A 555 0.11 -33.72 16.87
N ARG A 556 -0.80 -34.13 17.75
CA ARG A 556 -0.46 -34.82 19.01
C ARG A 556 0.00 -36.25 18.78
N LEU A 557 0.00 -36.71 17.51
CA LEU A 557 0.40 -38.05 17.14
C LEU A 557 -0.48 -39.16 17.80
N GLU A 558 -1.67 -38.79 18.22
CA GLU A 558 -2.68 -39.73 18.71
C GLU A 558 -3.08 -40.62 17.53
N GLU A 559 -2.89 -41.91 17.64
CA GLU A 559 -3.35 -42.89 16.67
C GLU A 559 -4.87 -42.78 16.55
N VAL A 560 -5.34 -42.71 15.32
CA VAL A 560 -6.78 -42.80 15.02
C VAL A 560 -7.15 -44.25 15.28
N THR A 561 -7.63 -44.55 16.50
CA THR A 561 -8.27 -45.82 16.82
C THR A 561 -9.61 -45.93 16.11
#